data_b4a5fd1e92e91dca026a82a309b3e716
#
_entry.id   b4a5fd1e92e91dca026a82a309b3e716
#
_cell.length_a   1.000
_cell.length_b   1.000
_cell.length_c   1.000
_cell.angle_alpha   90.00
_cell.angle_beta   90.00
_cell.angle_gamma   90.00
#
_symmetry.space_group_name_H-M   'P 1'
#
loop_
_entity.id
_entity.type
_entity.pdbx_description
1 polymer ?
#
loop_
_entity_poly.entity_id
_entity_poly.type
_entity_poly.pdbx_seq_one_letter_code
_entity_poly.pdbx_strand_id
1 'polypeptide(L)'
;MSTVKHLLQWLILGSKGGETRTKILTTLKEKPMNANNLSKKISMDYKTITHHLKILEQNQLINSVGNKYGQIYVISTQLEDEYDLFKKMIGGND
;
A
#
# COMPACT_ATOMS: atom_id res chain seq x y z
N MET A 1 8.93 -17.49 9.58
CA MET A 1 9.48 -16.15 9.50
C MET A 1 8.84 -15.40 8.34
N SER A 2 8.38 -14.20 8.60
CA SER A 2 7.59 -13.50 7.60
C SER A 2 8.43 -12.54 6.78
N THR A 3 8.49 -12.76 5.47
CA THR A 3 9.11 -11.84 4.53
C THR A 3 8.35 -10.51 4.51
N VAL A 4 7.04 -10.58 4.63
CA VAL A 4 6.19 -9.39 4.64
C VAL A 4 6.53 -8.50 5.84
N LYS A 5 6.79 -9.11 6.99
CA LYS A 5 7.17 -8.35 8.18
C LYS A 5 8.42 -7.50 7.91
N HIS A 6 9.44 -8.09 7.31
CA HIS A 6 10.67 -7.37 7.03
C HIS A 6 10.47 -6.26 6.00
N LEU A 7 9.68 -6.55 4.96
CA LEU A 7 9.35 -5.55 3.95
C LEU A 7 8.62 -4.37 4.58
N LEU A 8 7.64 -4.66 5.43
CA LEU A 8 6.87 -3.61 6.09
C LEU A 8 7.75 -2.78 7.02
N GLN A 9 8.62 -3.45 7.78
CA GLN A 9 9.51 -2.72 8.68
C GLN A 9 10.36 -1.72 7.90
N TRP A 10 10.88 -2.13 6.76
CA TRP A 10 11.73 -1.25 5.96
C TRP A 10 10.93 -0.19 5.23
N LEU A 11 9.85 -0.59 4.56
CA LEU A 11 9.09 0.33 3.69
C LEU A 11 8.22 1.30 4.48
N ILE A 12 7.77 0.92 5.66
CA ILE A 12 6.86 1.73 6.45
C ILE A 12 7.59 2.46 7.58
N LEU A 13 8.39 1.74 8.36
CA LEU A 13 9.03 2.32 9.54
C LEU A 13 10.41 2.88 9.25
N GLY A 14 11.10 2.31 8.30
CA GLY A 14 12.51 2.60 8.06
C GLY A 14 12.81 3.53 6.90
N SER A 15 11.81 4.11 6.26
CA SER A 15 12.08 4.95 5.10
C SER A 15 11.18 6.17 5.09
N LYS A 16 11.58 7.17 4.31
CA LYS A 16 10.89 8.45 4.24
C LYS A 16 9.47 8.36 3.73
N GLY A 17 9.21 7.41 2.83
CA GLY A 17 7.90 7.27 2.24
C GLY A 17 6.89 6.51 3.07
N GLY A 18 7.25 6.15 4.31
CA GLY A 18 6.44 5.26 5.13
C GLY A 18 5.05 5.79 5.44
N GLU A 19 4.96 7.07 5.73
CA GLU A 19 3.66 7.66 6.07
C GLU A 19 2.71 7.62 4.88
N THR A 20 3.20 7.98 3.70
CA THR A 20 2.37 7.94 2.49
C THR A 20 1.99 6.51 2.14
N ARG A 21 2.94 5.58 2.24
CA ARG A 21 2.65 4.17 1.95
C ARG A 21 1.63 3.60 2.92
N THR A 22 1.70 4.01 4.19
CA THR A 22 0.70 3.63 5.18
C THR A 22 -0.70 4.08 4.74
N LYS A 23 -0.81 5.34 4.31
CA LYS A 23 -2.10 5.87 3.85
C LYS A 23 -2.61 5.11 2.63
N ILE A 24 -1.71 4.78 1.70
CA ILE A 24 -2.10 4.02 0.51
C ILE A 24 -2.63 2.65 0.91
N LEU A 25 -1.89 1.93 1.75
CA LEU A 25 -2.27 0.57 2.10
C LEU A 25 -3.58 0.54 2.90
N THR A 26 -3.75 1.45 3.85
CA THR A 26 -4.98 1.48 4.64
C THR A 26 -6.18 1.88 3.79
N THR A 27 -5.97 2.79 2.84
CA THR A 27 -7.05 3.19 1.94
C THR A 27 -7.47 2.04 1.03
N LEU A 28 -6.49 1.33 0.45
CA LEU A 28 -6.79 0.20 -0.42
C LEU A 28 -7.40 -0.97 0.34
N LYS A 29 -7.06 -1.13 1.62
CA LYS A 29 -7.69 -2.16 2.45
C LYS A 29 -9.19 -1.91 2.57
N GLU A 30 -9.58 -0.66 2.71
CA GLU A 30 -11.00 -0.33 2.80
C GLU A 30 -11.70 -0.51 1.46
N LYS A 31 -11.06 -0.04 0.37
CA LYS A 31 -11.67 -0.11 -0.94
C LYS A 31 -10.60 -0.05 -2.02
N PRO A 32 -10.50 -1.07 -2.86
CA PRO A 32 -9.61 -1.00 -4.03
C PRO A 32 -10.00 0.15 -4.94
N MET A 33 -9.02 0.80 -5.56
CA MET A 33 -9.29 1.90 -6.45
C MET A 33 -8.11 2.13 -7.38
N ASN A 34 -8.31 2.94 -8.41
CA ASN A 34 -7.23 3.27 -9.34
C ASN A 34 -6.35 4.38 -8.76
N ALA A 35 -5.22 4.63 -9.44
CA ALA A 35 -4.24 5.61 -8.94
C ALA A 35 -4.81 7.02 -8.88
N ASN A 36 -5.66 7.38 -9.85
CA ASN A 36 -6.23 8.72 -9.89
C ASN A 36 -7.15 8.95 -8.68
N ASN A 37 -8.03 8.00 -8.40
CA ASN A 37 -8.92 8.09 -7.25
C ASN A 37 -8.14 8.08 -5.95
N LEU A 38 -7.09 7.27 -5.90
CA LEU A 38 -6.24 7.19 -4.71
C LEU A 38 -5.56 8.53 -4.43
N SER A 39 -5.04 9.18 -5.49
CA SER A 39 -4.39 10.46 -5.32
C SER A 39 -5.36 11.52 -4.79
N LYS A 40 -6.61 11.49 -5.27
CA LYS A 40 -7.63 12.40 -4.77
C LYS A 40 -8.00 12.09 -3.32
N LYS A 41 -8.16 10.81 -3.01
CA LYS A 41 -8.56 10.38 -1.67
C LYS A 41 -7.52 10.77 -0.63
N ILE A 42 -6.25 10.63 -0.95
CA ILE A 42 -5.16 10.89 -0.01
C ILE A 42 -4.70 12.34 -0.11
N SER A 43 -5.11 13.07 -1.12
CA SER A 43 -4.73 14.48 -1.37
C SER A 43 -3.23 14.61 -1.67
N MET A 44 -2.73 13.74 -2.54
CA MET A 44 -1.35 13.80 -3.00
C MET A 44 -1.33 13.78 -4.52
N ASP A 45 -0.29 14.33 -5.10
CA ASP A 45 -0.24 14.40 -6.55
C ASP A 45 -0.10 13.00 -7.16
N TYR A 46 -0.60 12.87 -8.36
CA TYR A 46 -0.66 11.60 -9.05
C TYR A 46 0.73 10.95 -9.23
N LYS A 47 1.71 11.78 -9.54
CA LYS A 47 3.07 11.29 -9.78
C LYS A 47 3.67 10.67 -8.52
N THR A 48 3.46 11.31 -7.37
CA THR A 48 3.92 10.77 -6.09
C THR A 48 3.22 9.46 -5.78
N ILE A 49 1.91 9.42 -5.98
CA ILE A 49 1.14 8.21 -5.72
C ILE A 49 1.61 7.06 -6.61
N THR A 50 1.79 7.30 -7.92
CA THR A 50 2.22 6.22 -8.82
C THR A 50 3.62 5.73 -8.48
N HIS A 51 4.48 6.63 -8.01
CA HIS A 51 5.81 6.22 -7.56
C HIS A 51 5.73 5.22 -6.40
N HIS A 52 4.89 5.53 -5.41
CA HIS A 52 4.74 4.63 -4.27
C HIS A 52 4.02 3.34 -4.65
N LEU A 53 3.04 3.41 -5.54
CA LEU A 53 2.35 2.21 -6.00
C LEU A 53 3.32 1.26 -6.68
N LYS A 54 4.24 1.80 -7.47
CA LYS A 54 5.25 0.98 -8.15
C LYS A 54 6.13 0.26 -7.12
N ILE A 55 6.58 0.97 -6.10
CA ILE A 55 7.41 0.36 -5.06
C ILE A 55 6.64 -0.74 -4.33
N LEU A 56 5.40 -0.46 -3.97
CA LEU A 56 4.58 -1.45 -3.25
C LEU A 56 4.30 -2.67 -4.11
N GLU A 57 4.04 -2.47 -5.39
CA GLU A 57 3.77 -3.59 -6.29
C GLU A 57 5.03 -4.42 -6.52
N GLN A 58 6.17 -3.78 -6.69
CA GLN A 58 7.44 -4.49 -6.87
C GLN A 58 7.78 -5.35 -5.65
N ASN A 59 7.33 -4.95 -4.48
CA ASN A 59 7.57 -5.68 -3.25
C ASN A 59 6.39 -6.59 -2.87
N GLN A 60 5.46 -6.76 -3.80
CA GLN A 60 4.36 -7.71 -3.67
C GLN A 60 3.44 -7.43 -2.50
N LEU A 61 3.31 -6.17 -2.14
CA LEU A 61 2.36 -5.75 -1.11
C LEU A 61 1.01 -5.36 -1.69
N ILE A 62 0.99 -5.00 -2.97
CA ILE A 62 -0.25 -4.74 -3.71
C ILE A 62 -0.16 -5.39 -5.09
N ASN A 63 -1.32 -5.57 -5.71
CA ASN A 63 -1.42 -6.05 -7.08
C ASN A 63 -2.29 -5.09 -7.87
N SER A 64 -2.10 -5.06 -9.20
CA SER A 64 -2.98 -4.31 -10.07
C SER A 64 -3.86 -5.30 -10.83
N VAL A 65 -5.12 -4.92 -10.99
CA VAL A 65 -6.13 -5.73 -11.67
C VAL A 65 -6.76 -4.85 -12.75
N GLY A 66 -6.93 -5.43 -13.94
CA GLY A 66 -7.50 -4.70 -15.07
C GLY A 66 -6.51 -4.58 -16.19
N ASN A 67 -6.86 -3.74 -17.18
CA ASN A 67 -6.00 -3.54 -18.33
C ASN A 67 -5.40 -2.14 -18.30
N LYS A 68 -4.67 -1.80 -19.35
CA LYS A 68 -3.97 -0.52 -19.40
C LYS A 68 -4.89 0.71 -19.36
N TYR A 69 -6.18 0.53 -19.58
CA TYR A 69 -7.12 1.63 -19.57
C TYR A 69 -7.77 1.84 -18.20
N GLY A 70 -7.66 0.86 -17.30
CA GLY A 70 -8.27 1.00 -15.99
C GLY A 70 -7.75 -0.04 -15.05
N GLN A 71 -6.61 0.27 -14.42
CA GLN A 71 -6.04 -0.61 -13.43
C GLN A 71 -6.51 -0.20 -12.05
N ILE A 72 -7.00 -1.18 -11.31
CA ILE A 72 -7.38 -0.99 -9.92
C ILE A 72 -6.35 -1.69 -9.05
N TYR A 73 -5.93 -1.02 -7.99
CA TYR A 73 -4.94 -1.59 -7.06
C TYR A 73 -5.64 -2.20 -5.87
N VAL A 74 -5.15 -3.38 -5.46
CA VAL A 74 -5.68 -4.11 -4.30
C VAL A 74 -4.50 -4.55 -3.46
N ILE A 75 -4.70 -4.70 -2.15
CA ILE A 75 -3.63 -5.30 -1.34
C ILE A 75 -3.50 -6.76 -1.69
N SER A 76 -2.25 -7.25 -1.63
CA SER A 76 -1.96 -8.64 -2.00
C SER A 76 -2.48 -9.60 -0.93
N THR A 77 -2.63 -10.87 -1.33
CA THR A 77 -2.99 -11.91 -0.38
C THR A 77 -1.96 -11.99 0.74
N GLN A 78 -0.68 -11.82 0.40
CA GLN A 78 0.38 -11.85 1.40
C GLN A 78 0.20 -10.80 2.48
N LEU A 79 -0.12 -9.57 2.07
CA LEU A 79 -0.35 -8.51 3.04
C LEU A 79 -1.66 -8.72 3.78
N GLU A 80 -2.67 -9.21 3.09
CA GLU A 80 -3.96 -9.49 3.71
C GLU A 80 -3.79 -10.45 4.88
N ASP A 81 -2.98 -11.49 4.68
CA ASP A 81 -2.74 -12.50 5.72
C ASP A 81 -2.01 -11.94 6.93
N GLU A 82 -1.24 -10.88 6.74
CA GLU A 82 -0.44 -10.28 7.82
C GLU A 82 -0.90 -8.87 8.15
N TYR A 83 -2.13 -8.54 7.81
CA TYR A 83 -2.59 -7.18 7.98
C TYR A 83 -2.66 -6.76 9.45
N ASP A 84 -2.94 -7.69 10.36
CA ASP A 84 -2.93 -7.38 11.78
C ASP A 84 -1.55 -6.94 12.25
N LEU A 85 -0.51 -7.57 11.71
CA LEU A 85 0.86 -7.17 12.01
C LEU A 85 1.13 -5.75 11.52
N PHE A 86 0.68 -5.45 10.31
CA PHE A 86 0.82 -4.10 9.76
C PHE A 86 0.13 -3.07 10.64
N LYS A 87 -1.09 -3.36 11.09
CA LYS A 87 -1.82 -2.46 11.97
C LYS A 87 -1.06 -2.17 13.26
N LYS A 88 -0.47 -3.21 13.83
CA LYS A 88 0.32 -3.03 15.05
C LYS A 88 1.53 -2.15 14.80
N MET A 89 2.17 -2.32 13.66
CA MET A 89 3.36 -1.53 13.32
C MET A 89 3.06 -0.05 13.22
N ILE A 90 1.90 0.32 12.70
CA ILE A 90 1.54 1.72 12.53
C ILE A 90 0.83 2.30 13.75
N GLY A 91 0.78 1.54 14.83
CA GLY A 91 0.18 2.02 16.07
C GLY A 91 -1.32 1.84 16.16
N GLY A 92 -1.92 1.16 15.20
CA GLY A 92 -3.35 0.90 15.21
C GLY A 92 -3.66 -0.37 15.99
N ASN A 93 -3.47 -0.32 17.27
CA ASN A 93 -3.50 -1.51 18.09
C ASN A 93 -4.87 -1.79 18.71
N ASP A 94 -5.86 -1.09 18.29
CA ASP A 94 -7.18 -1.30 18.89
C ASP A 94 -8.20 -1.83 17.90
#